data_8a68099c3aa9914b4556cf6a4c94ac8f
#
_entry.id   8a68099c3aa9914b4556cf6a4c94ac8f
#
_cell.length_a   1.000
_cell.length_b   1.000
_cell.length_c   1.000
_cell.angle_alpha   90.00
_cell.angle_beta   90.00
_cell.angle_gamma   90.00
#
_symmetry.space_group_name_H-M   'P 1'
#
loop_
_entity.id
_entity.type
_entity.pdbx_description
1 polymer ?
#
loop_
_entity_poly.entity_id
_entity_poly.type
_entity_poly.pdbx_seq_one_letter_code
_entity_poly.pdbx_strand_id
1 'polypeptide(L)'
;LLSLHKLVTRSITLTSAPRKSILQNWSQRDKIGNMRKNIVEYFDEVETRREYKGYFCSIPEAISIVVLGSICGLRNISQIHQWAESDSVIGFLKEKFGIEHIPCYYWLLSLLKLVKPESLNKCLMKWAEAMLPEERKGLTVSLDGKTVRSTCKMESYDSPLHIISAQISELGITFASKSVEGKSNEIPAVQQLIDELDIRDCLVTADALNCQRETAEAIIRGKGDYLLDAKGNQPVLEEEIREYVQDESLRKTMDCTSTTEKSRDRVETRTAYTTADIGWLYGREKWKNLCCIGAIKTEFERKGVKTEEWHYYISSRTLTSLELLHHARMEWAVESMHWILDVHYSEDFCRIVNRTIQQNLNMLRKFALSLIRQFKADSNSKRPLSQIMFNCLLNPSDICTILEN
;
A
#
# COMPACT_ATOMS: atom_id res chain seq x y z
N LEU A 1 8.11 -6.90 55.03
CA LEU A 1 9.05 -5.95 54.41
C LEU A 1 8.82 -5.95 52.91
N LEU A 2 8.24 -4.87 52.45
CA LEU A 2 7.83 -4.58 51.10
C LEU A 2 9.03 -4.58 50.14
N SER A 3 8.87 -5.28 49.01
CA SER A 3 9.63 -5.00 47.78
C SER A 3 8.64 -4.69 46.67
N LEU A 4 8.50 -3.41 46.40
CA LEU A 4 7.80 -2.82 45.27
C LEU A 4 8.56 -3.12 43.98
N HIS A 5 8.01 -4.04 43.16
CA HIS A 5 8.41 -4.13 41.75
C HIS A 5 7.76 -2.97 41.00
N LYS A 6 8.59 -1.99 40.66
CA LYS A 6 8.22 -0.90 39.75
C LYS A 6 7.95 -1.47 38.36
N LEU A 7 6.70 -1.61 38.00
CA LEU A 7 6.26 -1.66 36.61
C LEU A 7 6.60 -0.32 35.96
N VAL A 8 7.69 -0.31 35.19
CA VAL A 8 8.05 0.83 34.37
C VAL A 8 7.19 0.79 33.11
N THR A 9 5.98 1.33 33.22
CA THR A 9 5.20 1.74 32.03
C THR A 9 5.94 2.90 31.38
N ARG A 10 6.74 2.65 30.37
CA ARG A 10 7.28 3.68 29.49
C ARG A 10 6.16 4.16 28.57
N SER A 11 5.48 5.24 28.94
CA SER A 11 4.65 6.01 28.02
C SER A 11 5.59 6.68 27.01
N ILE A 12 5.80 6.06 25.88
CA ILE A 12 6.55 6.64 24.77
C ILE A 12 5.52 7.34 23.89
N THR A 13 5.51 8.65 23.89
CA THR A 13 4.89 9.45 22.84
C THR A 13 5.69 9.18 21.57
N LEU A 14 5.13 8.38 20.66
CA LEU A 14 5.74 8.11 19.35
C LEU A 14 5.75 9.40 18.52
N THR A 15 6.71 10.25 18.79
CA THR A 15 7.16 11.26 17.85
C THR A 15 8.03 10.54 16.82
N SER A 16 7.59 10.49 15.59
CA SER A 16 8.29 10.28 14.28
C SER A 16 9.74 9.72 14.24
N ALA A 17 10.26 9.04 15.26
CA ALA A 17 11.65 8.64 15.36
C ALA A 17 12.13 7.55 14.37
N PRO A 18 11.37 6.48 14.02
CA PRO A 18 11.84 5.50 13.03
C PRO A 18 11.95 6.08 11.61
N ARG A 19 11.06 7.02 11.24
CA ARG A 19 11.13 7.69 9.92
C ARG A 19 12.40 8.48 9.70
N LYS A 20 12.97 9.10 10.74
CA LYS A 20 14.18 9.94 10.61
C LYS A 20 15.44 9.11 10.37
N SER A 21 15.59 7.93 10.98
CA SER A 21 16.79 7.10 10.80
C SER A 21 16.82 6.40 9.43
N ILE A 22 15.67 5.95 8.93
CA ILE A 22 15.54 5.37 7.58
C ILE A 22 15.74 6.46 6.52
N LEU A 23 15.21 7.68 6.74
CA LEU A 23 15.28 8.77 5.78
C LEU A 23 16.64 9.53 5.78
N GLN A 24 17.44 9.43 6.83
CA GLN A 24 18.76 10.10 6.88
C GLN A 24 19.83 9.44 6.01
N ASN A 25 19.68 8.15 5.64
CA ASN A 25 20.61 7.46 4.73
C ASN A 25 20.28 7.66 3.23
N TRP A 26 19.31 8.48 2.91
CA TRP A 26 18.80 8.72 1.55
C TRP A 26 19.63 9.74 0.72
N SER A 27 20.82 10.12 1.14
CA SER A 27 21.68 11.04 0.37
C SER A 27 22.33 10.41 -0.89
N GLN A 28 22.06 9.14 -1.20
CA GLN A 28 22.56 8.47 -2.42
C GLN A 28 21.51 8.36 -3.53
N ARG A 29 20.75 9.43 -3.75
CA ARG A 29 19.71 9.50 -4.81
C ARG A 29 20.24 9.63 -6.25
N ASP A 30 21.52 9.45 -6.49
CA ASP A 30 22.09 9.62 -7.83
C ASP A 30 21.65 8.55 -8.86
N LYS A 31 20.99 7.46 -8.44
CA LYS A 31 20.46 6.43 -9.34
C LYS A 31 19.07 6.73 -9.91
N ILE A 32 18.34 7.70 -9.36
CA ILE A 32 16.97 8.10 -9.81
C ILE A 32 17.04 9.16 -10.94
N GLY A 33 18.23 9.51 -11.40
CA GLY A 33 18.48 10.53 -12.43
C GLY A 33 17.73 10.35 -13.76
N ASN A 34 17.09 9.21 -14.00
CA ASN A 34 16.39 8.97 -15.27
C ASN A 34 14.90 9.36 -15.26
N MET A 35 14.20 9.33 -14.12
CA MET A 35 12.79 9.79 -14.09
C MET A 35 12.66 11.31 -14.15
N ARG A 36 13.71 12.03 -13.75
CA ARG A 36 13.77 13.50 -13.78
C ARG A 36 13.73 14.10 -15.18
N LYS A 37 13.94 13.31 -16.24
CA LYS A 37 14.05 13.87 -17.61
C LYS A 37 12.75 13.85 -18.37
N ASN A 38 11.95 12.79 -18.30
CA ASN A 38 10.65 12.79 -18.99
C ASN A 38 9.78 11.61 -18.55
N ILE A 39 8.63 11.88 -17.91
CA ILE A 39 7.68 10.84 -17.51
C ILE A 39 7.16 10.04 -18.74
N VAL A 40 7.18 10.61 -19.93
CA VAL A 40 6.75 9.93 -21.17
C VAL A 40 7.71 8.80 -21.49
N GLU A 41 9.03 9.06 -21.52
CA GLU A 41 10.06 8.05 -21.80
C GLU A 41 10.02 6.89 -20.78
N TYR A 42 9.57 7.15 -19.57
CA TYR A 42 9.44 6.13 -18.55
C TYR A 42 8.48 4.99 -18.96
N PHE A 43 7.47 5.29 -19.77
CA PHE A 43 6.48 4.32 -20.22
C PHE A 43 6.78 3.71 -21.61
N ASP A 44 7.96 3.94 -22.20
CA ASP A 44 8.32 3.44 -23.53
C ASP A 44 8.31 1.90 -23.64
N GLU A 45 8.63 1.20 -22.54
CA GLU A 45 8.61 -0.27 -22.50
C GLU A 45 7.21 -0.88 -22.31
N VAL A 46 6.17 -0.05 -22.17
CA VAL A 46 4.81 -0.56 -21.93
C VAL A 46 4.23 -1.17 -23.21
N GLU A 47 3.95 -2.46 -23.14
CA GLU A 47 3.42 -3.22 -24.26
C GLU A 47 1.93 -3.03 -24.47
N THR A 48 1.51 -3.16 -25.74
CA THR A 48 0.11 -3.12 -26.16
C THR A 48 -0.37 -4.48 -26.64
N ARG A 49 -1.69 -4.68 -26.61
CA ARG A 49 -2.37 -5.92 -27.07
C ARG A 49 -2.30 -6.14 -28.58
N ARG A 50 -2.11 -5.06 -29.33
CA ARG A 50 -1.93 -5.05 -30.79
C ARG A 50 -0.96 -3.95 -31.16
N GLU A 51 -0.33 -4.04 -32.32
CA GLU A 51 0.54 -2.99 -32.84
C GLU A 51 -0.21 -1.65 -32.92
N TYR A 52 0.44 -0.60 -32.45
CA TYR A 52 -0.04 0.77 -32.52
C TYR A 52 1.10 1.70 -32.88
N LYS A 53 0.97 2.41 -34.00
CA LYS A 53 2.06 3.23 -34.57
C LYS A 53 2.24 4.60 -33.91
N GLY A 54 1.21 5.09 -33.18
CA GLY A 54 1.32 6.30 -32.36
C GLY A 54 1.48 7.63 -33.12
N TYR A 55 1.04 7.74 -34.37
CA TYR A 55 1.27 8.93 -35.19
C TYR A 55 0.69 10.23 -34.63
N PHE A 56 -0.41 10.17 -33.89
CA PHE A 56 -1.06 11.35 -33.32
C PHE A 56 -0.77 11.50 -31.81
N CYS A 57 -0.78 10.42 -31.07
CA CYS A 57 -0.50 10.37 -29.64
C CYS A 57 0.02 8.96 -29.34
N SER A 58 1.18 8.85 -28.77
CA SER A 58 1.78 7.57 -28.39
C SER A 58 1.11 6.99 -27.12
N ILE A 59 1.36 5.71 -26.84
CA ILE A 59 0.89 5.08 -25.59
C ILE A 59 1.55 5.72 -24.36
N PRO A 60 2.88 5.97 -24.34
CA PRO A 60 3.53 6.70 -23.26
C PRO A 60 2.92 8.08 -22.99
N GLU A 61 2.64 8.87 -24.04
CA GLU A 61 1.97 10.17 -23.90
C GLU A 61 0.58 10.04 -23.28
N ALA A 62 -0.24 9.09 -23.76
CA ALA A 62 -1.57 8.85 -23.23
C ALA A 62 -1.55 8.45 -21.74
N ILE A 63 -0.62 7.57 -21.35
CA ILE A 63 -0.41 7.16 -19.95
C ILE A 63 0.01 8.37 -19.12
N SER A 64 0.96 9.17 -19.63
CA SER A 64 1.48 10.36 -18.94
C SER A 64 0.38 11.39 -18.70
N ILE A 65 -0.46 11.69 -19.68
CA ILE A 65 -1.62 12.58 -19.51
C ILE A 65 -2.52 12.11 -18.35
N VAL A 66 -2.76 10.79 -18.26
CA VAL A 66 -3.61 10.23 -17.17
C VAL A 66 -2.92 10.33 -15.81
N VAL A 67 -1.62 10.09 -15.73
CA VAL A 67 -0.85 10.23 -14.48
C VAL A 67 -0.84 11.69 -14.02
N LEU A 68 -0.50 12.63 -14.93
CA LEU A 68 -0.41 14.06 -14.61
C LEU A 68 -1.77 14.61 -14.16
N GLY A 69 -2.86 14.25 -14.84
CA GLY A 69 -4.22 14.59 -14.41
C GLY A 69 -4.60 13.94 -13.08
N SER A 70 -4.11 12.73 -12.80
CA SER A 70 -4.32 12.07 -11.50
C SER A 70 -3.53 12.77 -10.39
N ILE A 71 -2.32 13.29 -10.64
CA ILE A 71 -1.57 14.13 -9.70
C ILE A 71 -2.38 15.38 -9.34
N CYS A 72 -3.13 15.94 -10.28
CA CYS A 72 -4.06 17.06 -10.03
C CYS A 72 -5.34 16.66 -9.28
N GLY A 73 -5.53 15.38 -8.93
CA GLY A 73 -6.71 14.88 -8.21
C GLY A 73 -7.96 14.76 -9.08
N LEU A 74 -7.81 14.76 -10.41
CA LEU A 74 -8.92 14.59 -11.35
C LEU A 74 -9.48 13.16 -11.28
N ARG A 75 -10.81 13.04 -11.18
CA ARG A 75 -11.48 11.80 -10.79
C ARG A 75 -11.75 10.83 -11.92
N ASN A 76 -11.88 11.33 -13.14
CA ASN A 76 -12.28 10.54 -14.29
C ASN A 76 -11.61 11.03 -15.57
N ILE A 77 -11.62 10.18 -16.59
CA ILE A 77 -10.97 10.47 -17.88
C ILE A 77 -11.56 11.71 -18.57
N SER A 78 -12.86 12.01 -18.38
CA SER A 78 -13.47 13.22 -18.93
C SER A 78 -12.87 14.49 -18.33
N GLN A 79 -12.68 14.52 -16.99
CA GLN A 79 -12.02 15.65 -16.33
C GLN A 79 -10.55 15.78 -16.75
N ILE A 80 -9.84 14.66 -16.86
CA ILE A 80 -8.45 14.64 -17.32
C ILE A 80 -8.34 15.17 -18.74
N HIS A 81 -9.23 14.75 -19.62
CA HIS A 81 -9.30 15.23 -21.00
C HIS A 81 -9.57 16.74 -21.05
N GLN A 82 -10.62 17.24 -20.37
CA GLN A 82 -10.94 18.66 -20.33
C GLN A 82 -9.79 19.52 -19.77
N TRP A 83 -9.10 19.01 -18.75
CA TRP A 83 -7.92 19.67 -18.19
C TRP A 83 -6.79 19.73 -19.22
N ALA A 84 -6.50 18.60 -19.89
CA ALA A 84 -5.41 18.52 -20.85
C ALA A 84 -5.66 19.39 -22.11
N GLU A 85 -6.93 19.65 -22.48
CA GLU A 85 -7.32 20.50 -23.61
C GLU A 85 -7.34 22.01 -23.26
N SER A 86 -7.13 22.40 -22.00
CA SER A 86 -7.10 23.83 -21.68
C SER A 86 -5.82 24.49 -22.19
N ASP A 87 -5.91 25.72 -22.71
CA ASP A 87 -4.79 26.42 -23.37
C ASP A 87 -3.53 26.47 -22.54
N SER A 88 -3.68 26.74 -21.23
CA SER A 88 -2.54 26.79 -20.30
C SER A 88 -1.87 25.43 -20.11
N VAL A 89 -2.64 24.35 -20.16
CA VAL A 89 -2.12 22.97 -19.95
C VAL A 89 -1.53 22.41 -21.24
N ILE A 90 -2.12 22.69 -22.41
CA ILE A 90 -1.54 22.30 -23.72
C ILE A 90 -0.11 22.85 -23.82
N GLY A 91 0.07 24.15 -23.54
CA GLY A 91 1.40 24.79 -23.57
C GLY A 91 2.36 24.12 -22.59
N PHE A 92 1.91 23.84 -21.37
CA PHE A 92 2.69 23.16 -20.34
C PHE A 92 3.09 21.73 -20.76
N LEU A 93 2.14 20.92 -21.25
CA LEU A 93 2.39 19.54 -21.69
C LEU A 93 3.37 19.49 -22.85
N LYS A 94 3.25 20.41 -23.82
CA LYS A 94 4.17 20.53 -24.94
C LYS A 94 5.57 20.94 -24.49
N GLU A 95 5.68 21.99 -23.67
CA GLU A 95 6.98 22.54 -23.23
C GLU A 95 7.74 21.57 -22.32
N LYS A 96 7.04 20.94 -21.35
CA LYS A 96 7.70 20.15 -20.31
C LYS A 96 7.85 18.67 -20.66
N PHE A 97 6.92 18.13 -21.45
CA PHE A 97 6.86 16.68 -21.72
C PHE A 97 6.88 16.31 -23.20
N GLY A 98 6.92 17.29 -24.11
CA GLY A 98 6.93 17.06 -25.55
C GLY A 98 5.60 16.52 -26.09
N ILE A 99 4.50 16.58 -25.31
CA ILE A 99 3.18 16.11 -25.72
C ILE A 99 2.52 17.17 -26.59
N GLU A 100 2.52 16.97 -27.90
CA GLU A 100 2.02 17.97 -28.87
C GLU A 100 0.51 17.85 -29.13
N HIS A 101 -0.02 16.65 -29.00
CA HIS A 101 -1.41 16.36 -29.35
C HIS A 101 -2.17 15.71 -28.23
N ILE A 102 -3.31 16.26 -27.89
CA ILE A 102 -4.21 15.70 -26.87
C ILE A 102 -5.27 14.85 -27.58
N PRO A 103 -5.31 13.51 -27.30
CA PRO A 103 -6.31 12.64 -27.90
C PRO A 103 -7.69 12.95 -27.34
N CYS A 104 -8.73 12.94 -28.18
CA CYS A 104 -10.10 13.12 -27.69
C CYS A 104 -10.48 12.03 -26.67
N TYR A 105 -11.52 12.29 -25.89
CA TYR A 105 -11.95 11.40 -24.79
C TYR A 105 -12.07 9.92 -25.21
N TYR A 106 -12.75 9.62 -26.30
CA TYR A 106 -12.94 8.25 -26.78
C TYR A 106 -11.63 7.60 -27.24
N TRP A 107 -10.76 8.42 -27.83
CA TRP A 107 -9.44 7.97 -28.26
C TRP A 107 -8.54 7.64 -27.06
N LEU A 108 -8.55 8.49 -26.04
CA LEU A 108 -7.80 8.26 -24.80
C LEU A 108 -8.23 6.95 -24.11
N LEU A 109 -9.56 6.69 -24.05
CA LEU A 109 -10.07 5.41 -23.55
C LEU A 109 -9.61 4.24 -24.42
N SER A 110 -9.58 4.40 -25.74
CA SER A 110 -9.13 3.36 -26.67
C SER A 110 -7.64 3.04 -26.50
N LEU A 111 -6.80 4.05 -26.29
CA LEU A 111 -5.38 3.87 -25.99
C LEU A 111 -5.16 3.13 -24.67
N LEU A 112 -5.85 3.54 -23.60
CA LEU A 112 -5.79 2.83 -22.31
C LEU A 112 -6.26 1.37 -22.41
N LYS A 113 -7.21 1.06 -23.29
CA LYS A 113 -7.68 -0.31 -23.55
C LYS A 113 -6.62 -1.16 -24.27
N LEU A 114 -5.74 -0.55 -25.05
CA LEU A 114 -4.65 -1.25 -25.74
C LEU A 114 -3.54 -1.68 -24.79
N VAL A 115 -3.30 -0.92 -23.71
CA VAL A 115 -2.23 -1.19 -22.75
C VAL A 115 -2.47 -2.55 -22.07
N LYS A 116 -1.44 -3.41 -22.07
CA LYS A 116 -1.44 -4.67 -21.30
C LYS A 116 -1.24 -4.35 -19.82
N PRO A 117 -2.20 -4.71 -18.93
CA PRO A 117 -2.06 -4.42 -17.50
C PRO A 117 -0.81 -5.04 -16.88
N GLU A 118 -0.41 -6.22 -17.31
CA GLU A 118 0.76 -6.94 -16.81
C GLU A 118 2.06 -6.19 -17.16
N SER A 119 2.15 -5.63 -18.36
CA SER A 119 3.30 -4.84 -18.79
C SER A 119 3.37 -3.50 -18.03
N LEU A 120 2.22 -2.82 -17.87
CA LEU A 120 2.14 -1.59 -17.06
C LEU A 120 2.55 -1.87 -15.61
N ASN A 121 2.04 -2.95 -15.00
CA ASN A 121 2.41 -3.34 -13.64
C ASN A 121 3.92 -3.57 -13.50
N LYS A 122 4.54 -4.28 -14.45
CA LYS A 122 6.01 -4.50 -14.46
C LYS A 122 6.79 -3.20 -14.54
N CYS A 123 6.34 -2.25 -15.37
CA CYS A 123 6.94 -0.92 -15.45
C CYS A 123 6.87 -0.20 -14.10
N LEU A 124 5.70 -0.19 -13.45
CA LEU A 124 5.52 0.46 -12.14
C LEU A 124 6.29 -0.26 -11.02
N MET A 125 6.41 -1.59 -11.07
CA MET A 125 7.25 -2.35 -10.14
C MET A 125 8.73 -1.95 -10.24
N LYS A 126 9.28 -1.81 -11.47
CA LYS A 126 10.66 -1.34 -11.67
C LYS A 126 10.88 0.03 -11.02
N TRP A 127 9.91 0.94 -11.13
CA TRP A 127 9.98 2.23 -10.46
C TRP A 127 9.98 2.08 -8.95
N ALA A 128 9.06 1.30 -8.40
CA ALA A 128 8.97 1.08 -6.97
C ALA A 128 10.26 0.45 -6.42
N GLU A 129 10.85 -0.53 -7.12
CA GLU A 129 12.13 -1.14 -6.76
C GLU A 129 13.28 -0.14 -6.75
N ALA A 130 13.33 0.77 -7.74
CA ALA A 130 14.35 1.82 -7.80
C ALA A 130 14.23 2.83 -6.65
N MET A 131 13.05 2.94 -6.04
CA MET A 131 12.78 3.80 -4.87
C MET A 131 13.13 3.13 -3.54
N LEU A 132 13.38 1.81 -3.53
CA LEU A 132 13.69 1.09 -2.30
C LEU A 132 15.16 1.29 -1.89
N PRO A 133 15.42 1.37 -0.57
CA PRO A 133 16.77 1.36 -0.05
C PRO A 133 17.45 -0.01 -0.29
N GLU A 134 18.77 -0.05 -0.33
CA GLU A 134 19.52 -1.31 -0.40
C GLU A 134 19.25 -2.18 0.83
N GLU A 135 19.21 -1.58 2.03
CA GLU A 135 18.82 -2.25 3.27
C GLU A 135 17.30 -2.17 3.43
N ARG A 136 16.63 -3.30 3.33
CA ARG A 136 15.15 -3.42 3.41
C ARG A 136 14.66 -3.85 4.79
N LYS A 137 15.57 -4.14 5.71
CA LYS A 137 15.23 -4.53 7.08
C LYS A 137 14.43 -3.41 7.75
N GLY A 138 13.24 -3.77 8.24
CA GLY A 138 12.32 -2.82 8.86
C GLY A 138 11.27 -2.24 7.90
N LEU A 139 11.30 -2.60 6.60
CA LEU A 139 10.20 -2.29 5.69
C LEU A 139 9.09 -3.33 5.83
N THR A 140 7.85 -2.84 5.75
CA THR A 140 6.63 -3.66 5.73
C THR A 140 6.03 -3.66 4.34
N VAL A 141 5.84 -4.86 3.78
CA VAL A 141 5.04 -5.08 2.57
C VAL A 141 3.65 -5.50 3.00
N SER A 142 2.68 -4.60 2.92
CA SER A 142 1.29 -4.89 3.26
C SER A 142 0.53 -5.34 2.03
N LEU A 143 -0.12 -6.49 2.13
CA LEU A 143 -0.94 -7.09 1.08
C LEU A 143 -2.42 -6.95 1.45
N ASP A 144 -3.23 -6.41 0.54
CA ASP A 144 -4.68 -6.31 0.74
C ASP A 144 -5.43 -6.33 -0.58
N GLY A 145 -6.63 -6.89 -0.55
CA GLY A 145 -7.53 -7.03 -1.67
C GLY A 145 -8.70 -6.06 -1.61
N LYS A 146 -8.88 -5.24 -2.67
CA LYS A 146 -10.02 -4.35 -2.80
C LYS A 146 -10.95 -4.77 -3.92
N THR A 147 -12.24 -4.89 -3.60
CA THR A 147 -13.30 -5.04 -4.60
C THR A 147 -13.75 -3.68 -5.13
N VAL A 148 -13.59 -3.45 -6.44
CA VAL A 148 -14.06 -2.23 -7.11
C VAL A 148 -15.56 -2.35 -7.39
N ARG A 149 -16.37 -1.79 -6.50
CA ARG A 149 -17.84 -2.01 -6.46
C ARG A 149 -18.58 -1.55 -7.71
N SER A 150 -18.08 -0.50 -8.37
CA SER A 150 -18.69 0.04 -9.60
C SER A 150 -18.76 -0.99 -10.75
N THR A 151 -17.89 -2.00 -10.74
CA THR A 151 -17.78 -3.01 -11.78
C THR A 151 -18.88 -4.07 -11.73
N CYS A 152 -19.62 -4.16 -10.63
CA CYS A 152 -20.68 -5.12 -10.39
C CYS A 152 -22.05 -4.70 -10.95
N LYS A 153 -22.21 -3.43 -11.35
CA LYS A 153 -23.52 -2.85 -11.73
C LYS A 153 -23.89 -3.06 -13.18
N MET A 154 -23.09 -3.81 -13.94
CA MET A 154 -23.29 -3.97 -15.37
C MET A 154 -23.44 -5.46 -15.72
N GLU A 155 -24.49 -5.76 -16.47
CA GLU A 155 -24.93 -7.10 -16.89
C GLU A 155 -23.88 -7.94 -17.65
N SER A 156 -22.67 -7.40 -17.85
CA SER A 156 -21.60 -8.04 -18.66
C SER A 156 -20.63 -8.88 -17.86
N TYR A 157 -20.69 -8.89 -16.52
CA TYR A 157 -19.74 -9.60 -15.68
C TYR A 157 -20.42 -10.21 -14.45
N ASP A 158 -20.16 -11.48 -14.19
CA ASP A 158 -20.74 -12.24 -13.08
C ASP A 158 -20.21 -11.83 -11.70
N SER A 159 -19.05 -11.17 -11.65
CA SER A 159 -18.39 -10.74 -10.41
C SER A 159 -17.72 -9.38 -10.56
N PRO A 160 -17.61 -8.57 -9.48
CA PRO A 160 -16.85 -7.32 -9.50
C PRO A 160 -15.36 -7.58 -9.70
N LEU A 161 -14.66 -6.57 -10.24
CA LEU A 161 -13.20 -6.58 -10.31
C LEU A 161 -12.63 -6.54 -8.89
N HIS A 162 -11.79 -7.52 -8.56
CA HIS A 162 -11.05 -7.56 -7.31
C HIS A 162 -9.57 -7.31 -7.59
N ILE A 163 -8.95 -6.38 -6.87
CA ILE A 163 -7.55 -5.96 -7.10
C ILE A 163 -6.76 -6.15 -5.82
N ILE A 164 -5.76 -7.01 -5.86
CA ILE A 164 -4.79 -7.18 -4.80
C ILE A 164 -3.69 -6.13 -4.98
N SER A 165 -3.26 -5.54 -3.89
CA SER A 165 -2.21 -4.53 -3.85
C SER A 165 -1.13 -4.93 -2.87
N ALA A 166 0.13 -4.81 -3.29
CA ALA A 166 1.27 -4.82 -2.40
C ALA A 166 1.76 -3.38 -2.21
N GLN A 167 1.88 -2.95 -0.97
CA GLN A 167 2.33 -1.59 -0.61
C GLN A 167 3.54 -1.66 0.31
N ILE A 168 4.57 -0.87 0.02
CA ILE A 168 5.65 -0.57 0.97
C ILE A 168 5.11 0.52 1.90
N SER A 169 4.69 0.11 3.09
CA SER A 169 3.84 0.95 3.94
C SER A 169 4.58 2.16 4.52
N GLU A 170 5.84 2.02 4.92
CA GLU A 170 6.68 3.11 5.45
C GLU A 170 6.91 4.21 4.42
N LEU A 171 7.00 3.82 3.15
CA LEU A 171 7.22 4.74 2.04
C LEU A 171 5.92 5.23 1.42
N GLY A 172 4.81 4.52 1.64
CA GLY A 172 3.53 4.81 1.01
C GLY A 172 3.53 4.54 -0.50
N ILE A 173 4.43 3.67 -0.97
CA ILE A 173 4.58 3.30 -2.38
C ILE A 173 3.79 2.04 -2.67
N THR A 174 2.98 2.04 -3.73
CA THR A 174 2.41 0.80 -4.27
C THR A 174 3.50 0.05 -5.03
N PHE A 175 3.84 -1.14 -4.51
CA PHE A 175 4.88 -1.98 -5.09
C PHE A 175 4.37 -2.72 -6.33
N ALA A 176 3.18 -3.32 -6.23
CA ALA A 176 2.53 -4.01 -7.34
C ALA A 176 1.01 -4.07 -7.15
N SER A 177 0.30 -4.39 -8.23
CA SER A 177 -1.13 -4.67 -8.20
C SER A 177 -1.47 -5.82 -9.14
N LYS A 178 -2.36 -6.72 -8.70
CA LYS A 178 -2.85 -7.85 -9.49
C LYS A 178 -4.36 -7.92 -9.43
N SER A 179 -5.00 -8.01 -10.56
CA SER A 179 -6.45 -8.19 -10.62
C SER A 179 -6.82 -9.66 -10.71
N VAL A 180 -7.92 -10.02 -10.05
CA VAL A 180 -8.49 -11.36 -10.07
C VAL A 180 -9.98 -11.33 -10.35
N GLU A 181 -10.49 -12.41 -10.90
CA GLU A 181 -11.92 -12.61 -11.11
C GLU A 181 -12.56 -13.10 -9.83
N GLY A 182 -13.11 -12.16 -9.07
CA GLY A 182 -13.82 -12.45 -7.82
C GLY A 182 -12.88 -12.69 -6.62
N LYS A 183 -13.45 -12.54 -5.43
CA LYS A 183 -12.73 -12.67 -4.15
C LYS A 183 -12.25 -14.08 -3.84
N SER A 184 -12.90 -15.11 -4.40
CA SER A 184 -12.52 -16.52 -4.20
C SER A 184 -11.11 -16.87 -4.70
N ASN A 185 -10.55 -16.07 -5.60
CA ASN A 185 -9.21 -16.27 -6.18
C ASN A 185 -8.13 -15.40 -5.49
N GLU A 186 -8.46 -14.76 -4.38
CA GLU A 186 -7.54 -13.86 -3.69
C GLU A 186 -6.30 -14.57 -3.17
N ILE A 187 -6.46 -15.66 -2.42
CA ILE A 187 -5.34 -16.39 -1.79
C ILE A 187 -4.31 -16.85 -2.82
N PRO A 188 -4.66 -17.58 -3.91
CA PRO A 188 -3.68 -17.96 -4.92
C PRO A 188 -3.01 -16.77 -5.60
N ALA A 189 -3.74 -15.69 -5.79
CA ALA A 189 -3.20 -14.51 -6.45
C ALA A 189 -2.25 -13.70 -5.55
N VAL A 190 -2.49 -13.68 -4.23
CA VAL A 190 -1.55 -13.15 -3.23
C VAL A 190 -0.24 -13.93 -3.28
N GLN A 191 -0.30 -15.27 -3.30
CA GLN A 191 0.89 -16.11 -3.38
C GLN A 191 1.68 -15.88 -4.68
N GLN A 192 0.99 -15.79 -5.82
CA GLN A 192 1.63 -15.45 -7.09
C GLN A 192 2.26 -14.05 -7.08
N LEU A 193 1.58 -13.07 -6.45
CA LEU A 193 2.12 -11.72 -6.35
C LEU A 193 3.40 -11.69 -5.49
N ILE A 194 3.42 -12.45 -4.39
CA ILE A 194 4.61 -12.60 -3.54
C ILE A 194 5.79 -13.16 -4.35
N ASP A 195 5.55 -14.18 -5.20
CA ASP A 195 6.60 -14.78 -6.03
C ASP A 195 7.16 -13.80 -7.11
N GLU A 196 6.38 -12.79 -7.50
CA GLU A 196 6.79 -11.76 -8.47
C GLU A 196 7.60 -10.62 -7.82
N LEU A 197 7.55 -10.46 -6.48
CA LEU A 197 8.13 -9.34 -5.74
C LEU A 197 9.50 -9.67 -5.15
N ASP A 198 10.41 -8.71 -5.15
CA ASP A 198 11.63 -8.79 -4.35
C ASP A 198 11.34 -8.31 -2.91
N ILE A 199 10.94 -9.25 -2.07
CA ILE A 199 10.58 -9.02 -0.66
C ILE A 199 11.71 -9.37 0.33
N ARG A 200 12.95 -9.52 -0.16
CA ARG A 200 14.10 -9.87 0.70
C ARG A 200 14.23 -8.92 1.88
N ASP A 201 14.40 -9.50 3.07
CA ASP A 201 14.54 -8.81 4.36
C ASP A 201 13.32 -7.96 4.78
N CYS A 202 12.26 -7.88 3.96
CA CYS A 202 11.02 -7.21 4.32
C CYS A 202 10.18 -8.08 5.29
N LEU A 203 9.33 -7.43 6.07
CA LEU A 203 8.26 -8.10 6.81
C LEU A 203 6.95 -7.97 6.00
N VAL A 204 6.38 -9.10 5.60
CA VAL A 204 5.12 -9.14 4.84
C VAL A 204 3.95 -9.28 5.80
N THR A 205 2.97 -8.38 5.69
CA THR A 205 1.71 -8.44 6.43
C THR A 205 0.54 -8.64 5.48
N ALA A 206 -0.46 -9.37 5.92
CA ALA A 206 -1.70 -9.57 5.18
C ALA A 206 -2.84 -9.84 6.16
N ASP A 207 -4.07 -9.58 5.71
CA ASP A 207 -5.27 -9.82 6.51
C ASP A 207 -5.43 -11.30 6.88
N ALA A 208 -6.35 -11.57 7.82
CA ALA A 208 -6.58 -12.92 8.31
C ALA A 208 -6.96 -13.92 7.21
N LEU A 209 -7.61 -13.51 6.12
CA LEU A 209 -7.93 -14.40 4.99
C LEU A 209 -6.68 -15.02 4.39
N ASN A 210 -5.61 -14.25 4.33
CA ASN A 210 -4.31 -14.61 3.77
C ASN A 210 -3.37 -15.27 4.79
N CYS A 211 -3.81 -15.49 6.05
CA CYS A 211 -3.10 -16.30 7.05
C CYS A 211 -3.23 -17.79 6.67
N GLN A 212 -2.41 -18.22 5.71
CA GLN A 212 -2.36 -19.58 5.16
C GLN A 212 -0.92 -20.09 5.17
N ARG A 213 -0.76 -21.40 5.31
CA ARG A 213 0.58 -22.03 5.35
C ARG A 213 1.35 -21.82 4.06
N GLU A 214 0.65 -21.95 2.94
CA GLU A 214 1.19 -21.74 1.60
C GLU A 214 1.64 -20.30 1.39
N THR A 215 0.92 -19.32 1.96
CA THR A 215 1.32 -17.90 1.96
C THR A 215 2.59 -17.69 2.79
N ALA A 216 2.67 -18.28 3.99
CA ALA A 216 3.87 -18.24 4.81
C ALA A 216 5.07 -18.88 4.08
N GLU A 217 4.89 -20.01 3.40
CA GLU A 217 5.92 -20.66 2.60
C GLU A 217 6.38 -19.80 1.41
N ALA A 218 5.46 -19.15 0.70
CA ALA A 218 5.79 -18.24 -0.40
C ALA A 218 6.64 -17.06 0.08
N ILE A 219 6.29 -16.46 1.21
CA ILE A 219 7.05 -15.35 1.81
C ILE A 219 8.48 -15.80 2.17
N ILE A 220 8.62 -16.94 2.85
CA ILE A 220 9.94 -17.47 3.24
C ILE A 220 10.75 -17.84 2.00
N ARG A 221 10.14 -18.40 0.97
CA ARG A 221 10.80 -18.70 -0.32
C ARG A 221 11.34 -17.43 -0.97
N GLY A 222 10.60 -16.30 -0.89
CA GLY A 222 11.00 -14.97 -1.33
C GLY A 222 12.05 -14.30 -0.42
N LYS A 223 12.56 -14.99 0.63
CA LYS A 223 13.53 -14.49 1.62
C LYS A 223 13.01 -13.30 2.45
N GLY A 224 11.70 -13.13 2.54
CA GLY A 224 11.02 -12.24 3.47
C GLY A 224 10.66 -12.95 4.76
N ASP A 225 10.17 -12.18 5.72
CA ASP A 225 9.52 -12.67 6.93
C ASP A 225 8.03 -12.34 6.90
N TYR A 226 7.24 -13.05 7.68
CA TYR A 226 5.82 -12.77 7.77
C TYR A 226 5.38 -12.31 9.16
N LEU A 227 4.32 -11.51 9.17
CA LEU A 227 3.48 -11.20 10.32
C LEU A 227 2.03 -11.33 9.86
N LEU A 228 1.35 -12.42 10.25
CA LEU A 228 0.01 -12.76 9.79
C LEU A 228 -0.99 -12.73 10.93
N ASP A 229 -2.17 -12.14 10.68
CA ASP A 229 -3.27 -12.06 11.65
C ASP A 229 -3.99 -13.43 11.75
N ALA A 230 -3.99 -14.05 12.93
CA ALA A 230 -4.65 -15.32 13.20
C ALA A 230 -6.06 -15.07 13.73
N LYS A 231 -7.06 -15.41 12.94
CA LYS A 231 -8.48 -15.24 13.24
C LYS A 231 -9.26 -16.53 12.94
N GLY A 232 -10.56 -16.45 12.91
CA GLY A 232 -11.50 -17.56 12.73
C GLY A 232 -11.24 -18.49 11.53
N ASN A 233 -10.40 -18.13 10.57
CA ASN A 233 -9.91 -19.01 9.50
C ASN A 233 -8.83 -20.00 9.99
N GLN A 234 -8.22 -19.73 11.14
CA GLN A 234 -7.26 -20.58 11.85
C GLN A 234 -7.71 -20.76 13.32
N PRO A 235 -8.87 -21.37 13.58
CA PRO A 235 -9.54 -21.34 14.88
C PRO A 235 -8.72 -21.96 16.01
N VAL A 236 -8.01 -23.05 15.75
CA VAL A 236 -7.16 -23.70 16.75
C VAL A 236 -5.97 -22.80 17.12
N LEU A 237 -5.32 -22.22 16.12
CA LEU A 237 -4.19 -21.32 16.33
C LEU A 237 -4.62 -20.05 17.09
N GLU A 238 -5.74 -19.45 16.71
CA GLU A 238 -6.31 -18.28 17.40
C GLU A 238 -6.63 -18.61 18.84
N GLU A 239 -7.29 -19.75 19.11
CA GLU A 239 -7.69 -20.17 20.46
C GLU A 239 -6.46 -20.37 21.37
N GLU A 240 -5.47 -21.11 20.92
CA GLU A 240 -4.26 -21.39 21.70
C GLU A 240 -3.47 -20.12 22.03
N ILE A 241 -3.32 -19.20 21.06
CA ILE A 241 -2.67 -17.90 21.32
C ILE A 241 -3.50 -17.08 22.28
N ARG A 242 -4.83 -17.07 22.12
CA ARG A 242 -5.75 -16.36 23.00
C ARG A 242 -5.65 -16.86 24.44
N GLU A 243 -5.72 -18.17 24.66
CA GLU A 243 -5.63 -18.76 25.99
C GLU A 243 -4.29 -18.41 26.66
N TYR A 244 -3.16 -18.53 25.93
CA TYR A 244 -1.85 -18.16 26.42
C TYR A 244 -1.77 -16.69 26.86
N VAL A 245 -2.26 -15.79 26.03
CA VAL A 245 -2.21 -14.34 26.29
C VAL A 245 -3.21 -13.91 27.38
N GLN A 246 -4.33 -14.61 27.54
CA GLN A 246 -5.32 -14.32 28.58
C GLN A 246 -4.88 -14.81 29.96
N ASP A 247 -4.03 -15.82 30.05
CA ASP A 247 -3.39 -16.21 31.30
C ASP A 247 -2.48 -15.09 31.80
N GLU A 248 -2.83 -14.52 32.96
CA GLU A 248 -2.07 -13.38 33.51
C GLU A 248 -0.64 -13.75 33.89
N SER A 249 -0.39 -15.00 34.30
CA SER A 249 0.95 -15.47 34.67
C SER A 249 1.86 -15.60 33.47
N LEU A 250 1.36 -16.16 32.36
CA LEU A 250 2.08 -16.27 31.10
C LEU A 250 2.27 -14.91 30.43
N ARG A 251 1.22 -14.08 30.38
CA ARG A 251 1.29 -12.75 29.81
C ARG A 251 2.35 -11.85 30.48
N LYS A 252 2.57 -12.01 31.80
CA LYS A 252 3.62 -11.26 32.53
C LYS A 252 5.04 -11.62 32.09
N THR A 253 5.25 -12.75 31.44
CA THR A 253 6.55 -13.17 30.92
C THR A 253 6.82 -12.62 29.51
N MET A 254 5.79 -12.14 28.82
CA MET A 254 5.88 -11.60 27.48
C MET A 254 6.53 -10.20 27.46
N ASP A 255 7.23 -9.86 26.38
CA ASP A 255 7.60 -8.48 26.12
C ASP A 255 6.34 -7.64 25.88
N CYS A 256 6.26 -6.45 26.47
CA CYS A 256 5.03 -5.65 26.50
C CYS A 256 5.31 -4.17 26.29
N THR A 257 4.57 -3.55 25.37
CA THR A 257 4.60 -2.10 25.12
C THR A 257 3.17 -1.58 24.97
N SER A 258 2.89 -0.42 25.57
CA SER A 258 1.60 0.25 25.43
C SER A 258 1.77 1.64 24.84
N THR A 259 0.86 2.02 23.95
CA THR A 259 0.77 3.36 23.35
C THR A 259 -0.64 3.90 23.48
N THR A 260 -0.77 5.20 23.78
CA THR A 260 -2.07 5.86 23.88
C THR A 260 -2.13 7.04 22.92
N GLU A 261 -3.18 7.10 22.13
CA GLU A 261 -3.48 8.18 21.19
C GLU A 261 -4.81 8.83 21.54
N LYS A 262 -4.83 10.16 21.46
CA LYS A 262 -6.04 10.93 21.68
C LYS A 262 -6.45 11.63 20.38
N SER A 263 -7.67 11.37 19.94
CA SER A 263 -8.28 12.04 18.80
C SER A 263 -9.60 12.62 19.25
N ARG A 264 -9.83 13.88 19.00
CA ARG A 264 -11.03 14.69 19.34
C ARG A 264 -11.88 14.15 20.51
N ASP A 265 -12.72 13.12 20.27
CA ASP A 265 -13.68 12.53 21.22
C ASP A 265 -13.35 11.07 21.59
N ARG A 266 -12.20 10.54 21.16
CA ARG A 266 -11.78 9.14 21.36
C ARG A 266 -10.36 9.08 21.92
N VAL A 267 -10.21 8.29 22.98
CA VAL A 267 -8.90 7.84 23.47
C VAL A 267 -8.75 6.39 23.08
N GLU A 268 -7.62 6.07 22.50
CA GLU A 268 -7.30 4.72 22.04
C GLU A 268 -5.97 4.28 22.63
N THR A 269 -5.99 3.20 23.40
CA THR A 269 -4.79 2.59 23.97
C THR A 269 -4.56 1.24 23.34
N ARG A 270 -3.38 1.04 22.76
CA ARG A 270 -2.94 -0.24 22.21
C ARG A 270 -1.82 -0.78 23.06
N THR A 271 -1.99 -2.02 23.51
CA THR A 271 -0.99 -2.76 24.27
C THR A 271 -0.61 -4.01 23.48
N ALA A 272 0.63 -4.10 23.06
CA ALA A 272 1.16 -5.27 22.37
C ALA A 272 1.93 -6.17 23.33
N TYR A 273 1.84 -7.46 23.06
CA TYR A 273 2.53 -8.53 23.78
C TYR A 273 3.21 -9.43 22.74
N THR A 274 4.47 -9.82 22.95
CA THR A 274 5.18 -10.75 22.07
C THR A 274 5.97 -11.77 22.89
N THR A 275 6.12 -13.00 22.34
CA THR A 275 6.99 -14.02 22.90
C THR A 275 7.54 -14.94 21.82
N ALA A 276 8.81 -15.34 21.97
CA ALA A 276 9.44 -16.39 21.18
C ALA A 276 9.34 -17.78 21.86
N ASP A 277 8.80 -17.87 23.07
CA ASP A 277 8.49 -19.13 23.73
C ASP A 277 7.20 -19.73 23.16
N ILE A 278 7.32 -20.46 22.06
CA ILE A 278 6.23 -21.09 21.32
C ILE A 278 6.30 -22.63 21.35
N GLY A 279 7.10 -23.21 22.27
CA GLY A 279 7.28 -24.66 22.37
C GLY A 279 5.99 -25.43 22.59
N TRP A 280 5.02 -24.82 23.22
CA TRP A 280 3.70 -25.33 23.57
C TRP A 280 2.68 -25.27 22.41
N LEU A 281 2.89 -24.42 21.40
CA LEU A 281 1.91 -24.16 20.34
C LEU A 281 1.76 -25.40 19.45
N TYR A 282 0.53 -25.92 19.36
CA TYR A 282 0.23 -27.12 18.59
C TYR A 282 0.31 -26.86 17.07
N GLY A 283 0.98 -27.74 16.37
CA GLY A 283 1.10 -27.66 14.91
C GLY A 283 2.00 -26.53 14.42
N ARG A 284 2.84 -25.93 15.28
CA ARG A 284 3.79 -24.88 14.90
C ARG A 284 4.74 -25.31 13.78
N GLU A 285 5.09 -26.59 13.71
CA GLU A 285 5.94 -27.18 12.68
C GLU A 285 5.33 -27.13 11.28
N LYS A 286 4.01 -26.92 11.18
CA LYS A 286 3.29 -26.75 9.92
C LYS A 286 3.43 -25.35 9.33
N TRP A 287 3.93 -24.39 10.13
CA TRP A 287 4.17 -23.02 9.72
C TRP A 287 5.66 -22.80 9.47
N LYS A 288 6.01 -22.52 8.25
CA LYS A 288 7.40 -22.38 7.86
C LYS A 288 8.09 -21.27 8.65
N ASN A 289 9.17 -21.63 9.38
CA ASN A 289 9.97 -20.72 10.20
C ASN A 289 9.20 -19.98 11.32
N LEU A 290 8.03 -20.44 11.74
CA LEU A 290 7.32 -19.81 12.87
C LEU A 290 8.20 -19.80 14.12
N CYS A 291 8.48 -18.62 14.66
CA CYS A 291 9.34 -18.44 15.82
C CYS A 291 8.84 -17.43 16.85
N CYS A 292 7.75 -16.72 16.57
CA CYS A 292 7.21 -15.71 17.48
C CYS A 292 5.69 -15.64 17.34
N ILE A 293 5.01 -15.44 18.45
CA ILE A 293 3.60 -15.03 18.47
C ILE A 293 3.46 -13.66 19.10
N GLY A 294 2.38 -12.97 18.75
CA GLY A 294 2.06 -11.69 19.34
C GLY A 294 0.55 -11.48 19.51
N ALA A 295 0.21 -10.53 20.35
CA ALA A 295 -1.16 -10.07 20.48
C ALA A 295 -1.20 -8.56 20.69
N ILE A 296 -2.22 -7.90 20.16
CA ILE A 296 -2.51 -6.49 20.40
C ILE A 296 -3.88 -6.37 21.01
N LYS A 297 -3.92 -5.81 22.22
CA LYS A 297 -5.15 -5.36 22.88
C LYS A 297 -5.36 -3.89 22.52
N THR A 298 -6.49 -3.58 21.92
CA THR A 298 -6.90 -2.19 21.65
C THR A 298 -8.08 -1.84 22.55
N GLU A 299 -7.91 -0.82 23.37
CA GLU A 299 -8.95 -0.29 24.25
C GLU A 299 -9.41 1.07 23.72
N PHE A 300 -10.70 1.19 23.48
CA PHE A 300 -11.32 2.42 23.00
C PHE A 300 -12.17 3.02 24.12
N GLU A 301 -11.97 4.31 24.39
CA GLU A 301 -12.86 5.07 25.26
C GLU A 301 -13.48 6.22 24.45
N ARG A 302 -14.80 6.17 24.31
CA ARG A 302 -15.58 7.19 23.62
C ARG A 302 -16.81 7.55 24.47
N LYS A 303 -16.94 8.83 24.85
CA LYS A 303 -18.06 9.34 25.68
C LYS A 303 -18.30 8.50 26.94
N GLY A 304 -17.23 8.02 27.59
CA GLY A 304 -17.30 7.21 28.82
C GLY A 304 -17.62 5.71 28.58
N VAL A 305 -17.84 5.28 27.35
CA VAL A 305 -17.98 3.86 27.00
C VAL A 305 -16.62 3.30 26.63
N LYS A 306 -16.24 2.20 27.32
CA LYS A 306 -15.01 1.46 27.03
C LYS A 306 -15.36 0.19 26.26
N THR A 307 -14.63 -0.05 25.19
CA THR A 307 -14.65 -1.30 24.43
C THR A 307 -13.24 -1.80 24.25
N GLU A 308 -13.07 -3.11 24.14
CA GLU A 308 -11.77 -3.73 23.88
C GLU A 308 -11.87 -4.70 22.72
N GLU A 309 -10.76 -4.82 21.99
CA GLU A 309 -10.60 -5.73 20.87
C GLU A 309 -9.21 -6.35 20.94
N TRP A 310 -9.11 -7.64 20.59
CA TRP A 310 -7.86 -8.38 20.53
C TRP A 310 -7.58 -8.85 19.12
N HIS A 311 -6.32 -8.71 18.69
CA HIS A 311 -5.76 -9.28 17.47
C HIS A 311 -4.60 -10.18 17.84
N TYR A 312 -4.50 -11.33 17.18
CA TYR A 312 -3.48 -12.34 17.44
C TYR A 312 -2.63 -12.55 16.20
N TYR A 313 -1.32 -12.65 16.36
CA TYR A 313 -0.38 -12.69 15.26
C TYR A 313 0.61 -13.83 15.41
N ILE A 314 1.03 -14.36 14.24
CA ILE A 314 2.15 -15.28 14.11
C ILE A 314 3.24 -14.64 13.25
N SER A 315 4.53 -14.91 13.56
CA SER A 315 5.64 -14.34 12.82
C SER A 315 6.80 -15.33 12.66
N SER A 316 7.45 -15.27 11.49
CA SER A 316 8.72 -15.97 11.23
C SER A 316 9.94 -15.19 11.73
N ARG A 317 9.74 -13.97 12.21
CA ARG A 317 10.76 -13.10 12.81
C ARG A 317 10.44 -12.90 14.28
N THR A 318 11.45 -13.02 15.15
CA THR A 318 11.28 -12.58 16.54
C THR A 318 11.10 -11.09 16.56
N LEU A 319 9.96 -10.63 17.08
CA LEU A 319 9.57 -9.23 17.16
C LEU A 319 9.50 -8.80 18.63
N THR A 320 9.97 -7.60 18.90
CA THR A 320 9.62 -6.89 20.13
C THR A 320 8.16 -6.41 20.05
N SER A 321 7.53 -6.18 21.19
CA SER A 321 6.18 -5.63 21.26
C SER A 321 6.06 -4.27 20.57
N LEU A 322 7.13 -3.47 20.56
CA LEU A 322 7.18 -2.18 19.84
C LEU A 322 7.19 -2.40 18.31
N GLU A 323 7.97 -3.36 17.82
CA GLU A 323 7.98 -3.74 16.40
C GLU A 323 6.63 -4.30 15.96
N LEU A 324 5.99 -5.14 16.79
CA LEU A 324 4.63 -5.62 16.52
C LEU A 324 3.63 -4.46 16.35
N LEU A 325 3.64 -3.48 17.26
CA LEU A 325 2.78 -2.28 17.13
C LEU A 325 3.06 -1.50 15.85
N HIS A 326 4.34 -1.38 15.46
CA HIS A 326 4.73 -0.69 14.24
C HIS A 326 4.19 -1.40 12.99
N HIS A 327 4.52 -2.68 12.85
CA HIS A 327 4.17 -3.43 11.64
C HIS A 327 2.67 -3.69 11.49
N ALA A 328 1.95 -3.94 12.59
CA ALA A 328 0.49 -4.03 12.57
C ALA A 328 -0.19 -2.72 12.14
N ARG A 329 0.40 -1.56 12.51
CA ARG A 329 -0.08 -0.26 11.99
C ARG A 329 0.21 -0.08 10.50
N MET A 330 1.31 -0.62 10.03
CA MET A 330 1.66 -0.55 8.61
C MET A 330 0.71 -1.39 7.75
N GLU A 331 0.16 -2.47 8.26
CA GLU A 331 -0.90 -3.23 7.60
C GLU A 331 -2.11 -2.33 7.26
N TRP A 332 -2.54 -1.48 8.19
CA TRP A 332 -3.66 -0.56 7.94
C TRP A 332 -3.34 0.60 6.97
N ALA A 333 -2.08 0.78 6.61
CA ALA A 333 -1.69 1.80 5.64
C ALA A 333 -2.24 1.51 4.25
N VAL A 334 -2.40 0.22 3.87
CA VAL A 334 -2.99 -0.17 2.59
C VAL A 334 -4.49 0.14 2.54
N GLU A 335 -5.23 -0.08 3.64
CA GLU A 335 -6.64 0.33 3.76
C GLU A 335 -6.79 1.85 3.61
N SER A 336 -5.88 2.62 4.21
CA SER A 336 -5.83 4.08 4.06
C SER A 336 -5.58 4.49 2.61
N MET A 337 -4.79 3.74 1.85
CA MET A 337 -4.63 3.96 0.41
C MET A 337 -5.94 3.72 -0.33
N HIS A 338 -6.64 2.63 -0.06
CA HIS A 338 -7.93 2.32 -0.66
C HIS A 338 -8.97 3.42 -0.35
N TRP A 339 -9.02 3.91 0.88
CA TRP A 339 -9.88 5.03 1.26
C TRP A 339 -9.55 6.30 0.46
N ILE A 340 -8.26 6.62 0.25
CA ILE A 340 -7.83 7.77 -0.55
C ILE A 340 -8.27 7.62 -2.00
N LEU A 341 -8.15 6.42 -2.59
CA LEU A 341 -8.62 6.15 -3.95
C LEU A 341 -10.13 6.38 -4.10
N ASP A 342 -10.92 6.00 -3.09
CA ASP A 342 -12.37 6.22 -3.10
C ASP A 342 -12.75 7.68 -2.90
N VAL A 343 -12.12 8.37 -1.96
CA VAL A 343 -12.48 9.75 -1.62
C VAL A 343 -11.97 10.75 -2.66
N HIS A 344 -10.71 10.62 -3.09
CA HIS A 344 -10.12 11.59 -4.02
C HIS A 344 -10.40 11.24 -5.48
N TYR A 345 -10.33 9.96 -5.86
CA TYR A 345 -10.53 9.56 -7.27
C TYR A 345 -11.90 8.95 -7.55
N SER A 346 -12.78 8.84 -6.54
CA SER A 346 -14.12 8.26 -6.66
C SER A 346 -14.11 6.89 -7.36
N GLU A 347 -13.18 6.02 -6.97
CA GLU A 347 -12.93 4.76 -7.66
C GLU A 347 -14.17 3.86 -7.67
N ASP A 348 -14.88 3.75 -6.56
CA ASP A 348 -16.13 3.00 -6.43
C ASP A 348 -17.31 3.58 -7.26
N PHE A 349 -17.14 4.78 -7.81
CA PHE A 349 -18.10 5.43 -8.70
C PHE A 349 -17.64 5.49 -10.16
N CYS A 350 -16.57 4.82 -10.51
CA CYS A 350 -16.05 4.78 -11.88
C CYS A 350 -17.06 4.10 -12.81
N ARG A 351 -17.52 4.82 -13.84
CA ARG A 351 -18.53 4.32 -14.81
C ARG A 351 -17.96 3.59 -16.02
N ILE A 352 -16.64 3.40 -16.05
CA ILE A 352 -15.97 2.69 -17.14
C ILE A 352 -16.26 1.19 -17.00
N VAL A 353 -16.89 0.57 -18.00
CA VAL A 353 -17.25 -0.85 -18.02
C VAL A 353 -16.06 -1.75 -18.30
N ASN A 354 -15.15 -1.30 -19.15
CA ASN A 354 -14.05 -2.12 -19.62
C ASN A 354 -13.01 -2.39 -18.50
N ARG A 355 -12.88 -3.66 -18.11
CA ARG A 355 -11.99 -4.10 -17.03
C ARG A 355 -10.52 -3.73 -17.25
N THR A 356 -10.01 -3.83 -18.47
CA THR A 356 -8.63 -3.45 -18.80
C THR A 356 -8.38 -1.97 -18.49
N ILE A 357 -9.32 -1.10 -18.89
CA ILE A 357 -9.20 0.35 -18.61
C ILE A 357 -9.27 0.59 -17.10
N GLN A 358 -10.14 -0.10 -16.38
CA GLN A 358 -10.26 0.05 -14.93
C GLN A 358 -8.99 -0.40 -14.21
N GLN A 359 -8.40 -1.53 -14.60
CA GLN A 359 -7.14 -2.03 -14.06
C GLN A 359 -6.01 -1.03 -14.29
N ASN A 360 -5.84 -0.58 -15.53
CA ASN A 360 -4.81 0.38 -15.89
C ASN A 360 -5.01 1.71 -15.13
N LEU A 361 -6.24 2.20 -15.06
CA LEU A 361 -6.56 3.44 -14.35
C LEU A 361 -6.31 3.32 -12.84
N ASN A 362 -6.64 2.19 -12.21
CA ASN A 362 -6.33 1.94 -10.80
C ASN A 362 -4.81 1.99 -10.56
N MET A 363 -4.02 1.31 -11.40
CA MET A 363 -2.56 1.34 -11.30
C MET A 363 -1.98 2.73 -11.47
N LEU A 364 -2.44 3.50 -12.46
CA LEU A 364 -1.96 4.87 -12.72
C LEU A 364 -2.33 5.83 -11.58
N ARG A 365 -3.52 5.69 -10.97
CA ARG A 365 -3.91 6.46 -9.78
C ARG A 365 -3.05 6.14 -8.56
N LYS A 366 -2.76 4.85 -8.33
CA LYS A 366 -1.85 4.41 -7.26
C LYS A 366 -0.44 4.95 -7.47
N PHE A 367 0.04 4.94 -8.72
CA PHE A 367 1.31 5.52 -9.08
C PHE A 367 1.35 7.02 -8.81
N ALA A 368 0.37 7.79 -9.29
CA ALA A 368 0.25 9.21 -9.01
C ALA A 368 0.21 9.50 -7.50
N LEU A 369 -0.54 8.70 -6.74
CA LEU A 369 -0.59 8.82 -5.27
C LEU A 369 0.77 8.53 -4.62
N SER A 370 1.50 7.54 -5.12
CA SER A 370 2.86 7.23 -4.65
C SER A 370 3.81 8.39 -4.87
N LEU A 371 3.79 9.03 -6.05
CA LEU A 371 4.58 10.22 -6.36
C LEU A 371 4.26 11.39 -5.42
N ILE A 372 2.98 11.68 -5.18
CA ILE A 372 2.56 12.75 -4.26
C ILE A 372 3.02 12.45 -2.82
N ARG A 373 2.95 11.19 -2.38
CA ARG A 373 3.39 10.79 -1.04
C ARG A 373 4.90 10.91 -0.89
N GLN A 374 5.68 10.54 -1.92
CA GLN A 374 7.14 10.74 -1.93
C GLN A 374 7.47 12.22 -1.84
N PHE A 375 6.94 13.04 -2.72
CA PHE A 375 7.10 14.49 -2.65
C PHE A 375 6.77 15.06 -1.27
N LYS A 376 5.64 14.63 -0.67
CA LYS A 376 5.25 15.10 0.67
C LYS A 376 6.25 14.68 1.74
N ALA A 377 6.80 13.48 1.67
CA ALA A 377 7.80 12.97 2.60
C ALA A 377 9.12 13.74 2.47
N ASP A 378 9.59 13.94 1.25
CA ASP A 378 10.88 14.57 0.94
C ASP A 378 10.88 16.06 1.24
N SER A 379 9.80 16.75 0.87
CA SER A 379 9.63 18.18 1.20
C SER A 379 9.25 18.44 2.66
N ASN A 380 9.08 17.37 3.47
CA ASN A 380 8.55 17.44 4.84
C ASN A 380 7.26 18.29 4.94
N SER A 381 6.42 18.21 3.90
CA SER A 381 5.23 19.03 3.76
C SER A 381 4.12 18.57 4.73
N LYS A 382 3.59 19.50 5.51
CA LYS A 382 2.43 19.28 6.38
C LYS A 382 1.09 19.45 5.66
N ARG A 383 1.09 19.84 4.37
CA ARG A 383 -0.14 20.04 3.60
C ARG A 383 -0.89 18.72 3.42
N PRO A 384 -2.24 18.71 3.52
CA PRO A 384 -3.04 17.55 3.14
C PRO A 384 -2.84 17.19 1.65
N LEU A 385 -3.00 15.91 1.29
CA LEU A 385 -2.88 15.45 -0.09
C LEU A 385 -3.82 16.21 -1.04
N SER A 386 -5.07 16.45 -0.61
CA SER A 386 -6.05 17.22 -1.36
C SER A 386 -5.58 18.64 -1.72
N GLN A 387 -4.85 19.29 -0.82
CA GLN A 387 -4.30 20.63 -1.08
C GLN A 387 -3.14 20.58 -2.08
N ILE A 388 -2.28 19.55 -1.98
CA ILE A 388 -1.18 19.35 -2.95
C ILE A 388 -1.77 19.12 -4.34
N MET A 389 -2.74 18.19 -4.47
CA MET A 389 -3.44 17.91 -5.72
C MET A 389 -4.11 19.16 -6.31
N PHE A 390 -4.79 19.93 -5.46
CA PHE A 390 -5.48 21.15 -5.88
C PHE A 390 -4.51 22.24 -6.33
N ASN A 391 -3.35 22.38 -5.68
CA ASN A 391 -2.31 23.32 -6.13
C ASN A 391 -1.78 22.93 -7.53
N CYS A 392 -1.54 21.64 -7.79
CA CYS A 392 -1.15 21.17 -9.12
C CYS A 392 -2.23 21.42 -10.19
N LEU A 393 -3.51 21.37 -9.82
CA LEU A 393 -4.62 21.70 -10.72
C LEU A 393 -4.62 23.19 -11.08
N LEU A 394 -4.37 24.08 -10.11
CA LEU A 394 -4.33 25.53 -10.31
C LEU A 394 -3.06 25.99 -11.02
N ASN A 395 -1.94 25.36 -10.70
CA ASN A 395 -0.63 25.66 -11.28
C ASN A 395 0.05 24.37 -11.77
N PRO A 396 -0.10 24.01 -13.05
CA PRO A 396 0.47 22.78 -13.60
C PRO A 396 1.99 22.66 -13.42
N SER A 397 2.73 23.76 -13.28
CA SER A 397 4.18 23.73 -13.02
C SER A 397 4.55 23.07 -11.69
N ASP A 398 3.63 23.05 -10.70
CA ASP A 398 3.86 22.35 -9.42
C ASP A 398 3.98 20.83 -9.61
N ILE A 399 3.45 20.29 -10.73
CA ILE A 399 3.61 18.86 -11.08
C ILE A 399 5.08 18.53 -11.30
N CYS A 400 5.85 19.41 -11.97
CA CYS A 400 7.28 19.19 -12.18
C CYS A 400 8.01 19.03 -10.86
N THR A 401 7.65 19.83 -9.84
CA THR A 401 8.24 19.71 -8.49
C THR A 401 7.95 18.36 -7.85
N ILE A 402 6.77 17.75 -8.12
CA ILE A 402 6.44 16.40 -7.63
C ILE A 402 7.26 15.34 -8.36
N LEU A 403 7.48 15.50 -9.67
CA LEU A 403 8.22 14.53 -10.47
C LEU A 403 9.74 14.61 -10.26
N GLU A 404 10.27 15.75 -9.82
CA GLU A 404 11.69 16.00 -9.58
C GLU A 404 12.17 15.53 -8.19
N ASN A 405 11.26 15.23 -7.29
CA ASN A 405 11.55 14.72 -5.96
C ASN A 405 11.37 13.20 -5.87
#